data_1e75276baf020db2cc2e62275041a606
#
_entry.id   1e75276baf020db2cc2e62275041a606
#
_cell.length_a   1.000
_cell.length_b   1.000
_cell.length_c   1.000
_cell.angle_alpha   90.00
_cell.angle_beta   90.00
_cell.angle_gamma   90.00
#
_symmetry.space_group_name_H-M   'P 1'
#
loop_
_entity.id
_entity.type
_entity.pdbx_description
1 polymer ?
#
loop_
_entity_poly.entity_id
_entity_poly.type
_entity_poly.pdbx_seq_one_letter_code
_entity_poly.pdbx_strand_id
1 'polypeptide(L)'
;HLAMPRAPKPLPLPTTQARHIRLHAQRLDPREPFGKGANAVAEATAHLGYVQIDTINVVERCHHHILFSRIPSYRRADLRHAQSVDRSVFEYWTHALSYVPAGDFRFFLPAMREHRREGHKWFASVKPADTRKVMRLVRAGPLTIRDIEDDVLTEKEHLWQSRKPSKRALQLAFYTGAVTISERQGMLKTYELMTRHFGWDTLPRPASAKEITTYLLDRALRSQ
;
A
#
# COMPACT_ATOMS: atom_id res chain seq x y z
N HIS A 1 35.75 26.60 11.08
CA HIS A 1 35.37 26.14 9.73
C HIS A 1 35.91 24.73 9.55
N LEU A 2 35.09 23.70 9.83
CA LEU A 2 35.37 22.33 9.40
C LEU A 2 35.18 22.29 7.89
N ALA A 3 36.27 22.08 7.14
CA ALA A 3 36.19 21.91 5.69
C ALA A 3 35.34 20.70 5.36
N MET A 4 34.26 20.90 4.61
CA MET A 4 33.45 19.78 4.09
C MET A 4 34.34 18.84 3.27
N PRO A 5 34.24 17.53 3.46
CA PRO A 5 35.02 16.59 2.66
C PRO A 5 34.65 16.77 1.17
N ARG A 6 35.68 16.83 0.33
CA ARG A 6 35.52 17.01 -1.12
C ARG A 6 34.70 15.84 -1.65
N ALA A 7 33.59 16.13 -2.36
CA ALA A 7 32.77 15.09 -2.98
C ALA A 7 33.65 14.18 -3.87
N PRO A 8 33.48 12.85 -3.81
CA PRO A 8 34.22 11.94 -4.66
C PRO A 8 33.94 12.25 -6.14
N LYS A 9 34.95 12.07 -6.99
CA LYS A 9 34.77 12.26 -8.44
C LYS A 9 33.69 11.29 -8.96
N PRO A 10 32.76 11.75 -9.82
CA PRO A 10 31.79 10.86 -10.45
C PRO A 10 32.48 9.72 -11.18
N LEU A 11 31.97 8.50 -11.01
CA LEU A 11 32.42 7.35 -11.76
C LEU A 11 31.76 7.37 -13.15
N PRO A 12 32.51 7.47 -14.27
CA PRO A 12 31.93 7.38 -15.60
C PRO A 12 31.49 5.95 -15.88
N LEU A 13 30.23 5.75 -16.23
CA LEU A 13 29.68 4.46 -16.60
C LEU A 13 29.21 4.49 -18.05
N PRO A 14 29.55 3.48 -18.90
CA PRO A 14 28.92 3.30 -20.20
C PRO A 14 27.41 3.14 -20.05
N THR A 15 26.64 3.67 -21.01
CA THR A 15 25.15 3.58 -20.99
C THR A 15 24.65 2.14 -20.89
N THR A 16 25.32 1.20 -21.56
CA THR A 16 25.00 -0.23 -21.49
C THR A 16 25.15 -0.80 -20.09
N GLN A 17 26.24 -0.44 -19.39
CA GLN A 17 26.48 -0.86 -18.02
C GLN A 17 25.46 -0.26 -17.06
N ALA A 18 25.16 1.03 -17.21
CA ALA A 18 24.13 1.70 -16.39
C ALA A 18 22.73 1.04 -16.58
N ARG A 19 22.38 0.67 -17.81
CA ARG A 19 21.15 -0.08 -18.10
C ARG A 19 21.13 -1.44 -17.41
N HIS A 20 22.22 -2.22 -17.49
CA HIS A 20 22.31 -3.53 -16.84
C HIS A 20 22.18 -3.42 -15.31
N ILE A 21 22.88 -2.45 -14.69
CA ILE A 21 22.77 -2.20 -13.26
C ILE A 21 21.31 -1.93 -12.88
N ARG A 22 20.63 -1.07 -13.64
CA ARG A 22 19.24 -0.72 -13.36
C ARG A 22 18.27 -1.90 -13.56
N LEU A 23 18.42 -2.67 -14.62
CA LEU A 23 17.62 -3.87 -14.85
C LEU A 23 17.82 -4.90 -13.74
N HIS A 24 19.08 -5.08 -13.31
CA HIS A 24 19.40 -5.98 -12.20
C HIS A 24 18.81 -5.51 -10.88
N ALA A 25 18.96 -4.21 -10.53
CA ALA A 25 18.37 -3.64 -9.34
C ALA A 25 16.84 -3.79 -9.33
N GLN A 26 16.20 -3.65 -10.48
CA GLN A 26 14.76 -3.85 -10.66
C GLN A 26 14.34 -5.32 -10.78
N ARG A 27 15.30 -6.28 -10.77
CA ARG A 27 15.02 -7.71 -10.95
C ARG A 27 14.26 -8.02 -12.25
N LEU A 28 14.66 -7.37 -13.34
CA LEU A 28 14.08 -7.56 -14.68
C LEU A 28 14.98 -8.37 -15.61
N ASP A 29 16.23 -8.64 -15.24
CA ASP A 29 17.20 -9.45 -15.97
C ASP A 29 17.20 -10.94 -15.57
N PRO A 30 17.02 -11.34 -14.28
CA PRO A 30 16.95 -12.75 -13.92
C PRO A 30 15.63 -13.39 -14.39
N ARG A 31 15.69 -14.68 -14.76
CA ARG A 31 14.49 -15.37 -15.28
C ARG A 31 13.40 -15.59 -14.24
N GLU A 32 13.72 -15.94 -13.00
CA GLU A 32 12.77 -16.18 -11.90
C GLU A 32 13.36 -15.65 -10.59
N PRO A 33 13.51 -14.32 -10.42
CA PRO A 33 14.24 -13.75 -9.29
C PRO A 33 13.58 -13.99 -7.93
N PHE A 34 12.28 -14.34 -7.89
CA PHE A 34 11.51 -14.52 -6.68
C PHE A 34 10.79 -15.88 -6.57
N GLY A 35 11.01 -16.79 -7.56
CA GLY A 35 10.31 -18.07 -7.58
C GLY A 35 8.83 -17.93 -7.98
N LYS A 36 7.90 -18.61 -7.25
CA LYS A 36 6.49 -18.79 -7.67
C LYS A 36 5.51 -18.57 -6.54
N GLY A 37 4.24 -18.28 -6.91
CA GLY A 37 3.13 -18.23 -5.98
C GLY A 37 3.10 -16.97 -5.09
N ALA A 38 2.35 -17.04 -4.00
CA ALA A 38 2.13 -15.91 -3.10
C ALA A 38 3.41 -15.45 -2.39
N ASN A 39 4.32 -16.37 -2.07
CA ASN A 39 5.61 -16.02 -1.47
C ASN A 39 6.45 -15.16 -2.43
N ALA A 40 6.48 -15.49 -3.72
CA ALA A 40 7.17 -14.69 -4.72
C ALA A 40 6.60 -13.27 -4.82
N VAL A 41 5.27 -13.10 -4.68
CA VAL A 41 4.62 -11.78 -4.62
C VAL A 41 5.09 -10.99 -3.41
N ALA A 42 5.17 -11.63 -2.23
CA ALA A 42 5.65 -10.99 -1.01
C ALA A 42 7.11 -10.53 -1.15
N GLU A 43 7.99 -11.41 -1.67
CA GLU A 43 9.41 -11.11 -1.88
C GLU A 43 9.63 -10.02 -2.92
N ALA A 44 8.90 -10.05 -4.05
CA ALA A 44 8.96 -9.00 -5.06
C ALA A 44 8.50 -7.64 -4.51
N THR A 45 7.41 -7.64 -3.73
CA THR A 45 6.91 -6.44 -3.07
C THR A 45 7.91 -5.90 -2.05
N ALA A 46 8.54 -6.78 -1.26
CA ALA A 46 9.55 -6.40 -0.28
C ALA A 46 10.82 -5.85 -0.96
N HIS A 47 11.26 -6.45 -2.07
CA HIS A 47 12.41 -5.96 -2.83
C HIS A 47 12.16 -4.56 -3.41
N LEU A 48 11.01 -4.35 -4.04
CA LEU A 48 10.62 -3.07 -4.63
C LEU A 48 10.23 -2.03 -3.57
N GLY A 49 9.86 -2.48 -2.36
CA GLY A 49 9.34 -1.68 -1.27
C GLY A 49 7.87 -1.34 -1.41
N TYR A 50 7.32 -1.36 -2.60
CA TYR A 50 5.88 -1.25 -2.90
C TYR A 50 5.57 -1.66 -4.33
N VAL A 51 4.29 -2.00 -4.57
CA VAL A 51 3.73 -2.22 -5.91
C VAL A 51 2.50 -1.34 -6.06
N GLN A 52 2.58 -0.32 -6.90
CA GLN A 52 1.50 0.66 -7.09
C GLN A 52 0.24 0.01 -7.63
N ILE A 53 -0.91 0.34 -7.03
CA ILE A 53 -2.23 -0.09 -7.47
C ILE A 53 -2.79 0.97 -8.41
N ASP A 54 -3.17 0.57 -9.63
CA ASP A 54 -3.83 1.43 -10.58
C ASP A 54 -5.20 0.89 -10.98
N THR A 55 -6.10 1.79 -11.33
CA THR A 55 -7.44 1.48 -11.83
C THR A 55 -7.49 1.36 -13.34
N ILE A 56 -6.54 1.96 -14.05
CA ILE A 56 -6.42 1.90 -15.51
C ILE A 56 -6.17 0.46 -15.93
N ASN A 57 -6.98 -0.02 -16.85
CA ASN A 57 -6.98 -1.41 -17.32
C ASN A 57 -7.19 -1.44 -18.83
N VAL A 58 -6.13 -1.18 -19.60
CA VAL A 58 -6.16 -1.28 -21.06
C VAL A 58 -5.88 -2.72 -21.49
N VAL A 59 -4.73 -3.27 -21.16
CA VAL A 59 -4.38 -4.69 -21.30
C VAL A 59 -4.55 -5.38 -19.96
N GLU A 60 -3.92 -4.85 -18.93
CA GLU A 60 -4.02 -5.26 -17.55
C GLU A 60 -3.63 -4.08 -16.62
N ARG A 61 -3.97 -4.14 -15.33
CA ARG A 61 -3.58 -3.12 -14.35
C ARG A 61 -2.09 -3.16 -14.05
N CYS A 62 -1.48 -2.01 -13.81
CA CYS A 62 -0.02 -1.89 -13.67
C CYS A 62 0.58 -2.81 -12.60
N HIS A 63 -0.09 -3.02 -11.45
CA HIS A 63 0.40 -3.90 -10.41
C HIS A 63 0.53 -5.36 -10.89
N HIS A 64 -0.35 -5.82 -11.77
CA HIS A 64 -0.23 -7.14 -12.36
C HIS A 64 0.92 -7.20 -13.38
N HIS A 65 1.15 -6.14 -14.17
CA HIS A 65 2.31 -6.06 -15.06
C HIS A 65 3.63 -6.05 -14.28
N ILE A 66 3.70 -5.27 -13.19
CA ILE A 66 4.89 -5.19 -12.33
C ILE A 66 5.24 -6.56 -11.75
N LEU A 67 4.25 -7.31 -11.28
CA LEU A 67 4.46 -8.64 -10.72
C LEU A 67 4.79 -9.67 -11.82
N PHE A 68 4.02 -9.68 -12.92
CA PHE A 68 4.23 -10.62 -14.02
C PHE A 68 5.62 -10.49 -14.68
N SER A 69 6.13 -9.26 -14.82
CA SER A 69 7.48 -9.05 -15.39
C SER A 69 8.62 -9.58 -14.52
N ARG A 70 8.35 -9.92 -13.25
CA ARG A 70 9.33 -10.46 -12.28
C ARG A 70 9.04 -11.88 -11.83
N ILE A 71 7.81 -12.31 -12.00
CA ILE A 71 7.32 -13.64 -11.65
C ILE A 71 6.62 -14.21 -12.89
N PRO A 72 7.34 -14.87 -13.81
CA PRO A 72 6.76 -15.33 -15.08
C PRO A 72 5.54 -16.26 -14.92
N SER A 73 5.47 -17.00 -13.82
CA SER A 73 4.35 -17.88 -13.46
C SER A 73 3.23 -17.18 -12.67
N TYR A 74 3.31 -15.85 -12.50
CA TYR A 74 2.37 -15.07 -11.72
C TYR A 74 0.91 -15.24 -12.16
N ARG A 75 0.03 -15.40 -11.18
CA ARG A 75 -1.42 -15.40 -11.36
C ARG A 75 -2.03 -14.39 -10.38
N ARG A 76 -3.15 -13.77 -10.76
CA ARG A 76 -3.88 -12.84 -9.87
C ARG A 76 -4.25 -13.47 -8.53
N ALA A 77 -4.49 -14.80 -8.52
CA ALA A 77 -4.73 -15.55 -7.31
C ALA A 77 -3.56 -15.51 -6.32
N ASP A 78 -2.32 -15.42 -6.81
CA ASP A 78 -1.12 -15.38 -5.96
C ASP A 78 -1.08 -14.06 -5.16
N LEU A 79 -1.40 -12.93 -5.79
CA LEU A 79 -1.51 -11.64 -5.09
C LEU A 79 -2.67 -11.65 -4.08
N ARG A 80 -3.83 -12.20 -4.47
CA ARG A 80 -4.96 -12.32 -3.55
C ARG A 80 -4.60 -13.19 -2.35
N HIS A 81 -3.90 -14.30 -2.57
CA HIS A 81 -3.45 -15.19 -1.49
C HIS A 81 -2.46 -14.48 -0.55
N ALA A 82 -1.47 -13.78 -1.11
CA ALA A 82 -0.52 -12.99 -0.33
C ALA A 82 -1.20 -11.91 0.53
N GLN A 83 -2.27 -11.27 0.03
CA GLN A 83 -3.01 -10.26 0.76
C GLN A 83 -3.98 -10.85 1.80
N SER A 84 -4.80 -11.85 1.40
CA SER A 84 -5.96 -12.28 2.18
C SER A 84 -5.66 -13.47 3.10
N VAL A 85 -4.75 -14.38 2.71
CA VAL A 85 -4.45 -15.61 3.43
C VAL A 85 -3.14 -15.48 4.20
N ASP A 86 -2.02 -15.26 3.49
CA ASP A 86 -0.71 -15.14 4.11
C ASP A 86 -0.55 -13.80 4.85
N ARG A 87 -1.32 -12.77 4.41
CA ARG A 87 -1.27 -11.41 4.97
C ARG A 87 0.14 -10.82 4.94
N SER A 88 0.92 -11.25 3.96
CA SER A 88 2.32 -10.86 3.77
C SER A 88 2.47 -9.50 3.09
N VAL A 89 1.41 -9.05 2.40
CA VAL A 89 1.29 -7.72 1.83
C VAL A 89 -0.04 -7.08 2.26
N PHE A 90 -0.07 -5.75 2.34
CA PHE A 90 -1.31 -4.99 2.59
C PHE A 90 -1.35 -3.73 1.75
N GLU A 91 -2.54 -3.13 1.61
CA GLU A 91 -2.70 -1.88 0.88
C GLU A 91 -2.47 -0.70 1.81
N TYR A 92 -1.64 0.25 1.36
CA TYR A 92 -1.56 1.57 1.99
C TYR A 92 -1.01 2.61 1.01
N TRP A 93 -1.03 3.88 1.43
CA TRP A 93 -0.52 4.99 0.65
C TRP A 93 0.99 5.12 0.79
N THR A 94 1.65 5.20 -0.36
CA THR A 94 3.03 5.67 -0.52
C THR A 94 2.97 7.05 -1.20
N HIS A 95 3.41 7.21 -2.43
CA HIS A 95 3.06 8.36 -3.28
C HIS A 95 1.69 8.16 -3.96
N ALA A 96 1.24 6.92 -4.07
CA ALA A 96 -0.05 6.46 -4.54
C ALA A 96 -0.49 5.26 -3.71
N LEU A 97 -1.74 4.80 -3.88
CA LEU A 97 -2.21 3.57 -3.26
C LEU A 97 -1.36 2.39 -3.78
N SER A 98 -0.84 1.59 -2.88
CA SER A 98 0.12 0.53 -3.21
C SER A 98 -0.06 -0.70 -2.33
N TYR A 99 0.33 -1.86 -2.85
CA TYR A 99 0.68 -3.00 -2.00
C TYR A 99 2.05 -2.74 -1.38
N VAL A 100 2.16 -2.93 -0.08
CA VAL A 100 3.39 -2.79 0.70
C VAL A 100 3.61 -4.02 1.56
N PRO A 101 4.85 -4.36 1.92
CA PRO A 101 5.11 -5.52 2.78
C PRO A 101 4.46 -5.36 4.16
N ALA A 102 3.83 -6.40 4.68
CA ALA A 102 3.23 -6.37 6.02
C ALA A 102 4.27 -6.13 7.12
N GLY A 103 5.50 -6.64 6.95
CA GLY A 103 6.62 -6.38 7.86
C GLY A 103 7.01 -4.91 7.98
N ASP A 104 6.66 -4.09 6.97
CA ASP A 104 6.96 -2.66 6.94
C ASP A 104 5.85 -1.81 7.59
N PHE A 105 4.78 -2.42 8.10
CA PHE A 105 3.63 -1.72 8.66
C PHE A 105 4.00 -0.64 9.68
N ARG A 106 5.00 -0.91 10.54
CA ARG A 106 5.45 0.03 11.57
C ARG A 106 5.91 1.38 11.05
N PHE A 107 6.38 1.44 9.80
CA PHE A 107 6.85 2.69 9.16
C PHE A 107 5.68 3.59 8.71
N PHE A 108 4.49 3.03 8.54
CA PHE A 108 3.28 3.77 8.17
C PHE A 108 2.46 4.22 9.38
N LEU A 109 2.66 3.63 10.55
CA LEU A 109 1.92 3.95 11.76
C LEU A 109 2.00 5.44 12.19
N PRO A 110 3.15 6.13 12.10
CA PRO A 110 3.21 7.56 12.44
C PRO A 110 2.27 8.40 11.58
N ALA A 111 2.25 8.19 10.26
CA ALA A 111 1.33 8.88 9.35
C ALA A 111 -0.15 8.56 9.64
N MET A 112 -0.47 7.29 9.93
CA MET A 112 -1.83 6.90 10.32
C MET A 112 -2.28 7.61 11.61
N ARG A 113 -1.38 7.76 12.58
CA ARG A 113 -1.65 8.47 13.85
C ARG A 113 -1.82 9.96 13.65
N GLU A 114 -1.00 10.56 12.79
CA GLU A 114 -1.11 11.97 12.43
C GLU A 114 -2.46 12.26 11.76
N HIS A 115 -2.86 11.47 10.76
CA HIS A 115 -4.19 11.59 10.13
C HIS A 115 -5.34 11.43 11.13
N ARG A 116 -5.17 10.61 12.17
CA ARG A 116 -6.18 10.44 13.23
C ARG A 116 -6.25 11.66 14.15
N ARG A 117 -5.12 12.30 14.44
CA ARG A 117 -5.01 13.43 15.36
C ARG A 117 -5.42 14.74 14.68
N GLU A 118 -4.90 15.00 13.51
CA GLU A 118 -5.02 16.28 12.81
C GLU A 118 -6.16 16.30 11.79
N GLY A 119 -6.66 15.10 11.44
CA GLY A 119 -7.57 14.94 10.32
C GLY A 119 -6.84 15.06 8.98
N HIS A 120 -7.60 15.03 7.90
CA HIS A 120 -7.07 15.21 6.55
C HIS A 120 -8.09 16.00 5.74
N LYS A 121 -7.64 17.05 5.05
CA LYS A 121 -8.51 17.97 4.27
C LYS A 121 -9.49 17.27 3.32
N TRP A 122 -9.08 16.14 2.74
CA TRP A 122 -9.93 15.32 1.85
C TRP A 122 -11.13 14.70 2.53
N PHE A 123 -11.11 14.61 3.86
CA PHE A 123 -12.14 13.99 4.68
C PHE A 123 -12.83 14.99 5.62
N ALA A 124 -12.60 16.30 5.43
CA ALA A 124 -13.17 17.35 6.27
C ALA A 124 -14.71 17.31 6.36
N SER A 125 -15.35 16.86 5.26
CA SER A 125 -16.81 16.71 5.17
C SER A 125 -17.34 15.36 5.67
N VAL A 126 -16.49 14.44 6.14
CA VAL A 126 -16.94 13.17 6.73
C VAL A 126 -17.48 13.43 8.13
N LYS A 127 -18.77 13.14 8.31
CA LYS A 127 -19.43 13.34 9.60
C LYS A 127 -19.02 12.27 10.61
N PRO A 128 -18.84 12.61 11.90
CA PRO A 128 -18.55 11.63 12.94
C PRO A 128 -19.60 10.50 13.04
N ALA A 129 -20.87 10.79 12.72
CA ALA A 129 -21.93 9.79 12.67
C ALA A 129 -21.68 8.70 11.62
N ASP A 130 -21.21 9.09 10.41
CA ASP A 130 -20.90 8.15 9.34
C ASP A 130 -19.71 7.25 9.72
N THR A 131 -18.69 7.84 10.34
CA THR A 131 -17.55 7.09 10.88
C THR A 131 -17.99 6.09 11.95
N ARG A 132 -18.85 6.50 12.90
CA ARG A 132 -19.40 5.58 13.92
C ARG A 132 -20.22 4.46 13.29
N LYS A 133 -21.07 4.78 12.28
CA LYS A 133 -21.87 3.80 11.54
C LYS A 133 -20.98 2.72 10.91
N VAL A 134 -20.02 3.11 10.08
CA VAL A 134 -19.14 2.15 9.38
C VAL A 134 -18.27 1.36 10.36
N MET A 135 -17.72 1.99 11.39
CA MET A 135 -16.90 1.29 12.38
C MET A 135 -17.69 0.28 13.22
N ARG A 136 -18.97 0.55 13.51
CA ARG A 136 -19.86 -0.43 14.16
C ARG A 136 -20.05 -1.66 13.28
N LEU A 137 -20.29 -1.46 11.97
CA LEU A 137 -20.49 -2.55 11.02
C LEU A 137 -19.21 -3.37 10.83
N VAL A 138 -18.07 -2.74 10.63
CA VAL A 138 -16.77 -3.45 10.48
C VAL A 138 -16.38 -4.22 11.75
N ARG A 139 -16.78 -3.74 12.95
CA ARG A 139 -16.58 -4.49 14.19
C ARG A 139 -17.38 -5.80 14.21
N ALA A 140 -18.56 -5.80 13.63
CA ALA A 140 -19.40 -7.01 13.53
C ALA A 140 -18.81 -8.03 12.55
N GLY A 141 -18.14 -7.60 11.48
CA GLY A 141 -17.48 -8.47 10.49
C GLY A 141 -16.87 -7.70 9.34
N PRO A 142 -16.07 -8.39 8.49
CA PRO A 142 -15.59 -7.82 7.23
C PRO A 142 -16.77 -7.42 6.34
N LEU A 143 -16.64 -6.33 5.60
CA LEU A 143 -17.71 -5.84 4.74
C LEU A 143 -17.18 -5.10 3.50
N THR A 144 -18.03 -5.02 2.50
CA THR A 144 -17.82 -4.20 1.30
C THR A 144 -18.71 -2.96 1.35
N ILE A 145 -18.48 -2.01 0.44
CA ILE A 145 -19.39 -0.86 0.30
C ILE A 145 -20.81 -1.24 -0.12
N ARG A 146 -21.00 -2.45 -0.66
CA ARG A 146 -22.32 -2.95 -1.06
C ARG A 146 -23.18 -3.38 0.12
N ASP A 147 -22.54 -3.71 1.24
CA ASP A 147 -23.19 -4.15 2.46
C ASP A 147 -23.66 -2.97 3.33
N ILE A 148 -23.45 -1.72 2.85
CA ILE A 148 -23.84 -0.51 3.57
C ILE A 148 -24.84 0.29 2.75
N GLU A 149 -26.02 0.49 3.32
CA GLU A 149 -27.03 1.40 2.79
C GLU A 149 -26.77 2.82 3.26
N ASP A 150 -26.87 3.76 2.33
CA ASP A 150 -26.82 5.19 2.58
C ASP A 150 -28.15 5.82 2.15
N ASP A 151 -28.93 6.33 3.10
CA ASP A 151 -30.24 6.91 2.85
C ASP A 151 -30.13 8.22 2.06
N VAL A 152 -29.04 8.95 2.23
CA VAL A 152 -28.79 10.24 1.58
C VAL A 152 -27.43 10.25 0.92
N LEU A 153 -27.40 10.67 -0.34
CA LEU A 153 -26.15 10.90 -1.07
C LEU A 153 -25.70 12.36 -0.85
N THR A 154 -24.41 12.54 -0.62
CA THR A 154 -23.81 13.87 -0.49
C THR A 154 -23.38 14.43 -1.85
N GLU A 155 -23.29 15.74 -1.95
CA GLU A 155 -22.69 16.38 -3.11
C GLU A 155 -21.19 16.10 -3.20
N LYS A 156 -20.65 16.14 -4.40
CA LYS A 156 -19.22 15.99 -4.63
C LYS A 156 -18.54 17.35 -4.49
N GLU A 157 -17.57 17.44 -3.61
CA GLU A 157 -16.64 18.59 -3.53
C GLU A 157 -15.52 18.48 -4.57
N HIS A 158 -15.37 17.28 -5.17
CA HIS A 158 -14.27 16.95 -6.05
C HIS A 158 -14.68 15.83 -7.02
N LEU A 159 -14.20 15.87 -8.27
CA LEU A 159 -14.58 14.94 -9.35
C LEU A 159 -14.44 13.45 -8.96
N TRP A 160 -13.40 13.10 -8.24
CA TRP A 160 -13.10 11.72 -7.82
C TRP A 160 -13.74 11.30 -6.50
N GLN A 161 -14.49 12.18 -5.86
CA GLN A 161 -15.11 11.91 -4.57
C GLN A 161 -16.36 11.04 -4.73
N SER A 162 -16.58 10.15 -3.75
CA SER A 162 -17.82 9.37 -3.71
C SER A 162 -18.97 10.21 -3.16
N ARG A 163 -20.16 10.02 -3.72
CA ARG A 163 -21.41 10.58 -3.18
C ARG A 163 -21.93 9.80 -1.96
N LYS A 164 -21.43 8.57 -1.71
CA LYS A 164 -21.85 7.75 -0.57
C LYS A 164 -21.06 8.16 0.68
N PRO A 165 -21.74 8.67 1.76
CA PRO A 165 -21.09 9.01 3.02
C PRO A 165 -20.31 7.86 3.63
N SER A 166 -20.89 6.64 3.62
CA SER A 166 -20.24 5.44 4.15
C SER A 166 -18.94 5.09 3.41
N LYS A 167 -18.87 5.29 2.10
CA LYS A 167 -17.62 5.06 1.35
C LYS A 167 -16.53 6.03 1.75
N ARG A 168 -16.88 7.30 2.00
CA ARG A 168 -15.94 8.32 2.47
C ARG A 168 -15.47 8.03 3.90
N ALA A 169 -16.38 7.60 4.77
CA ALA A 169 -16.05 7.18 6.14
C ALA A 169 -15.15 5.93 6.16
N LEU A 170 -15.37 4.94 5.30
CA LEU A 170 -14.48 3.79 5.14
C LEU A 170 -13.09 4.20 4.64
N GLN A 171 -13.01 5.16 3.72
CA GLN A 171 -11.74 5.70 3.25
C GLN A 171 -10.98 6.41 4.38
N LEU A 172 -11.66 7.22 5.18
CA LEU A 172 -11.06 7.84 6.36
C LEU A 172 -10.57 6.78 7.36
N ALA A 173 -11.38 5.77 7.66
CA ALA A 173 -11.00 4.67 8.56
C ALA A 173 -9.77 3.91 8.04
N PHE A 174 -9.65 3.75 6.72
CA PHE A 174 -8.47 3.17 6.07
C PHE A 174 -7.22 4.07 6.22
N TYR A 175 -7.34 5.38 5.96
CA TYR A 175 -6.24 6.33 6.11
C TYR A 175 -5.72 6.41 7.55
N THR A 176 -6.60 6.33 8.52
CA THR A 176 -6.25 6.35 9.94
C THR A 176 -5.77 5.01 10.48
N GLY A 177 -5.72 3.97 9.64
CA GLY A 177 -5.30 2.63 10.02
C GLY A 177 -6.26 1.91 10.98
N ALA A 178 -7.52 2.35 11.07
CA ALA A 178 -8.55 1.64 11.84
C ALA A 178 -9.00 0.37 11.11
N VAL A 179 -9.03 0.42 9.78
CA VAL A 179 -9.35 -0.71 8.89
C VAL A 179 -8.27 -0.91 7.84
N THR A 180 -8.19 -2.12 7.32
CA THR A 180 -7.39 -2.49 6.14
C THR A 180 -8.29 -3.05 5.04
N ILE A 181 -7.73 -3.28 3.87
CA ILE A 181 -8.37 -4.02 2.79
C ILE A 181 -7.93 -5.48 2.91
N SER A 182 -8.81 -6.32 3.41
CA SER A 182 -8.53 -7.75 3.62
C SER A 182 -8.57 -8.57 2.33
N GLU A 183 -9.38 -8.13 1.36
CA GLU A 183 -9.54 -8.81 0.08
C GLU A 183 -9.99 -7.83 -1.01
N ARG A 184 -9.70 -8.20 -2.25
CA ARG A 184 -10.27 -7.58 -3.45
C ARG A 184 -10.92 -8.59 -4.37
N GLN A 185 -12.12 -8.25 -4.86
CA GLN A 185 -12.74 -8.90 -6.00
C GLN A 185 -12.81 -7.89 -7.15
N GLY A 186 -11.79 -7.91 -8.01
CA GLY A 186 -11.56 -6.83 -8.97
C GLY A 186 -11.29 -5.50 -8.27
N MET A 187 -12.18 -4.52 -8.43
CA MET A 187 -12.08 -3.21 -7.75
C MET A 187 -12.90 -3.11 -6.46
N LEU A 188 -13.75 -4.10 -6.18
CA LEU A 188 -14.50 -4.15 -4.94
C LEU A 188 -13.57 -4.51 -3.79
N LYS A 189 -13.57 -3.67 -2.76
CA LYS A 189 -12.75 -3.81 -1.55
C LYS A 189 -13.57 -4.41 -0.42
N THR A 190 -13.01 -5.40 0.28
CA THR A 190 -13.50 -5.86 1.56
C THR A 190 -12.70 -5.16 2.66
N TYR A 191 -13.38 -4.44 3.52
CA TYR A 191 -12.81 -3.71 4.66
C TYR A 191 -12.90 -4.57 5.93
N GLU A 192 -11.81 -4.62 6.66
CA GLU A 192 -11.64 -5.41 7.88
C GLU A 192 -10.94 -4.57 8.96
N LEU A 193 -11.19 -4.84 10.25
CA LEU A 193 -10.39 -4.23 11.30
C LEU A 193 -8.92 -4.61 11.13
N MET A 194 -8.04 -3.62 11.21
CA MET A 194 -6.59 -3.83 11.03
C MET A 194 -6.05 -4.91 11.98
N THR A 195 -6.40 -4.83 13.25
CA THR A 195 -5.95 -5.78 14.28
C THR A 195 -6.49 -7.20 14.03
N ARG A 196 -7.76 -7.33 13.66
CA ARG A 196 -8.37 -8.63 13.37
C ARG A 196 -7.77 -9.28 12.12
N HIS A 197 -7.56 -8.50 11.05
CA HIS A 197 -6.94 -9.00 9.82
C HIS A 197 -5.55 -9.57 10.07
N PHE A 198 -4.71 -8.88 10.82
CA PHE A 198 -3.35 -9.33 11.11
C PHE A 198 -3.23 -10.25 12.32
N GLY A 199 -4.31 -10.45 13.09
CA GLY A 199 -4.27 -11.24 14.33
C GLY A 199 -3.43 -10.57 15.43
N TRP A 200 -3.38 -9.24 15.48
CA TRP A 200 -2.60 -8.51 16.46
C TRP A 200 -3.44 -8.16 17.69
N ASP A 201 -2.98 -8.55 18.86
CA ASP A 201 -3.54 -8.07 20.13
C ASP A 201 -3.21 -6.59 20.34
N THR A 202 -2.01 -6.19 19.94
CA THR A 202 -1.55 -4.79 19.97
C THR A 202 -0.84 -4.43 18.68
N LEU A 203 -0.97 -3.15 18.27
CA LEU A 203 -0.26 -2.65 17.10
C LEU A 203 1.26 -2.70 17.32
N PRO A 204 2.06 -2.96 16.28
CA PRO A 204 3.51 -2.89 16.36
C PRO A 204 4.01 -1.52 16.88
N ARG A 205 5.22 -1.51 17.47
CA ARG A 205 5.86 -0.24 17.85
C ARG A 205 6.06 0.65 16.61
N PRO A 206 5.57 1.90 16.62
CA PRO A 206 5.79 2.82 15.51
C PRO A 206 7.28 3.07 15.29
N ALA A 207 7.66 3.23 14.02
CA ALA A 207 9.02 3.65 13.70
C ALA A 207 9.23 5.13 14.08
N SER A 208 10.44 5.44 14.54
CA SER A 208 10.89 6.83 14.73
C SER A 208 11.14 7.53 13.38
N ALA A 209 11.22 8.85 13.38
CA ALA A 209 11.52 9.63 12.18
C ALA A 209 12.86 9.19 11.53
N LYS A 210 13.88 8.90 12.34
CA LYS A 210 15.18 8.39 11.85
C LYS A 210 15.03 7.02 11.17
N GLU A 211 14.29 6.09 11.79
CA GLU A 211 14.03 4.76 11.21
C GLU A 211 13.25 4.87 9.89
N ILE A 212 12.27 5.80 9.80
CA ILE A 212 11.51 6.04 8.56
C ILE A 212 12.43 6.59 7.47
N THR A 213 13.29 7.57 7.78
CA THR A 213 14.24 8.13 6.80
C THR A 213 15.18 7.06 6.28
N THR A 214 15.76 6.24 7.17
CA THR A 214 16.64 5.12 6.78
C THR A 214 15.86 4.12 5.89
N TYR A 215 14.66 3.70 6.30
CA TYR A 215 13.80 2.81 5.53
C TYR A 215 13.52 3.33 4.12
N LEU A 216 13.19 4.62 3.98
CA LEU A 216 12.90 5.22 2.68
C LEU A 216 14.14 5.28 1.77
N LEU A 217 15.32 5.60 2.35
CA LEU A 217 16.59 5.61 1.63
C LEU A 217 16.99 4.20 1.18
N ASP A 218 16.98 3.23 2.08
CA ASP A 218 17.34 1.84 1.78
C ASP A 218 16.42 1.24 0.72
N ARG A 219 15.13 1.52 0.82
CA ARG A 219 14.13 1.10 -0.17
C ARG A 219 14.41 1.70 -1.55
N ALA A 220 14.71 3.01 -1.60
CA ALA A 220 15.01 3.69 -2.85
C ALA A 220 16.31 3.14 -3.48
N LEU A 221 17.38 3.00 -2.69
CA LEU A 221 18.69 2.52 -3.17
C LEU A 221 18.66 1.06 -3.64
N ARG A 222 17.85 0.22 -3.02
CA ARG A 222 17.77 -1.22 -3.36
C ARG A 222 17.19 -1.48 -4.75
N SER A 223 16.29 -0.63 -5.19
CA SER A 223 15.53 -0.82 -6.45
C SER A 223 15.93 0.16 -7.56
N GLN A 224 17.02 0.92 -7.40
CA GLN A 224 17.47 1.91 -8.41
C GLN A 224 18.79 1.57 -9.10
#